data_3f1c38e822ca932565a3e22d2becf6f3
#
_entry.id   3f1c38e822ca932565a3e22d2becf6f3
#
_cell.length_a   1.000
_cell.length_b   1.000
_cell.length_c   1.000
_cell.angle_alpha   90.00
_cell.angle_beta   90.00
_cell.angle_gamma   90.00
#
_symmetry.space_group_name_H-M   'P 1'
#
loop_
_entity.id
_entity.type
_entity.pdbx_description
1 polymer ?
#
loop_
_entity_poly.entity_id
_entity_poly.type
_entity_poly.pdbx_seq_one_letter_code
_entity_poly.pdbx_strand_id
1 'polypeptide(L)'
;CLTVDCYPGVDDEIFDLIKEIYKPDFVIKSEDVFYEKDELNKMMTPFLTEGRVRGVMYYGKMDDLIDDIKLAQYQSLASHKGRVLVYGVGASYIHKGDTLIYCDLACWEIQLRYRKGMPNFKQDNDDEDILKKIKRSFFIEWRIADKHKMDIFENIDYFLDSNQEGNPKIVTGNALRSALK
;
A
#
# COMPACT_ATOMS: atom_id res chain seq x y z
N CYS A 1 8.61 -13.80 10.72
CA CYS A 1 8.45 -12.62 9.87
C CYS A 1 7.08 -11.97 10.15
N LEU A 2 7.06 -10.65 10.35
CA LEU A 2 5.84 -9.85 10.41
C LEU A 2 5.68 -9.12 9.07
N THR A 3 4.54 -9.30 8.43
CA THR A 3 4.19 -8.57 7.20
C THR A 3 3.08 -7.58 7.49
N VAL A 4 3.29 -6.34 7.10
CA VAL A 4 2.34 -5.24 7.24
C VAL A 4 2.08 -4.68 5.87
N ASP A 5 0.97 -5.10 5.27
CA ASP A 5 0.54 -4.66 3.94
C ASP A 5 -0.36 -3.43 4.08
N CYS A 6 -0.04 -2.37 3.36
CA CYS A 6 -0.65 -1.08 3.54
C CYS A 6 -1.48 -0.65 2.32
N TYR A 7 -2.63 -0.04 2.57
CA TYR A 7 -3.30 0.74 1.54
C TYR A 7 -2.45 1.97 1.18
N PRO A 8 -2.40 2.40 -0.09
CA PRO A 8 -1.66 3.62 -0.47
C PRO A 8 -2.11 4.84 0.34
N GLY A 9 -1.16 5.55 0.92
CA GLY A 9 -1.42 6.74 1.74
C GLY A 9 -1.45 6.50 3.25
N VAL A 10 -1.24 5.27 3.72
CA VAL A 10 -1.03 4.99 5.15
C VAL A 10 0.20 5.73 5.64
N ASP A 11 0.11 6.32 6.81
CA ASP A 11 1.09 7.23 7.40
C ASP A 11 2.33 6.51 7.92
N ASP A 12 3.48 7.16 7.86
CA ASP A 12 4.75 6.65 8.44
C ASP A 12 4.68 6.49 9.97
N GLU A 13 3.76 7.19 10.65
CA GLU A 13 3.48 6.99 12.07
C GLU A 13 3.16 5.53 12.40
N ILE A 14 2.41 4.84 11.54
CA ILE A 14 2.09 3.41 11.70
C ILE A 14 3.35 2.56 11.60
N PHE A 15 4.23 2.89 10.67
CA PHE A 15 5.52 2.21 10.55
C PHE A 15 6.36 2.34 11.81
N ASP A 16 6.49 3.56 12.33
CA ASP A 16 7.30 3.84 13.53
C ASP A 16 6.73 3.13 14.76
N LEU A 17 5.41 3.15 14.94
CA LEU A 17 4.72 2.42 16.00
C LEU A 17 4.98 0.92 15.94
N ILE A 18 4.81 0.31 14.78
CA ILE A 18 5.03 -1.13 14.60
C ILE A 18 6.50 -1.48 14.80
N LYS A 19 7.43 -0.67 14.29
CA LYS A 19 8.86 -0.87 14.46
C LYS A 19 9.28 -0.80 15.93
N GLU A 20 8.73 0.14 16.68
CA GLU A 20 9.00 0.29 18.12
C GLU A 20 8.52 -0.93 18.93
N ILE A 21 7.31 -1.43 18.63
CA ILE A 21 6.70 -2.57 19.32
C ILE A 21 7.37 -3.88 18.91
N TYR A 22 7.50 -4.12 17.61
CA TYR A 22 8.01 -5.38 17.07
C TYR A 22 9.52 -5.52 17.24
N LYS A 23 10.27 -4.43 17.21
CA LYS A 23 11.75 -4.38 17.31
C LYS A 23 12.41 -5.34 16.32
N PRO A 24 12.23 -5.15 15.02
CA PRO A 24 12.78 -6.05 14.00
C PRO A 24 14.31 -5.95 13.96
N ASP A 25 14.97 -7.09 13.67
CA ASP A 25 16.40 -7.11 13.37
C ASP A 25 16.65 -6.57 11.94
N PHE A 26 15.67 -6.75 11.05
CA PHE A 26 15.76 -6.35 9.65
C PHE A 26 14.42 -5.82 9.14
N VAL A 27 14.45 -4.73 8.36
CA VAL A 27 13.27 -4.09 7.77
C VAL A 27 13.38 -4.09 6.26
N ILE A 28 12.30 -4.49 5.60
CA ILE A 28 12.12 -4.41 4.14
C ILE A 28 10.96 -3.46 3.86
N LYS A 29 11.21 -2.41 3.08
CA LYS A 29 10.16 -1.55 2.52
C LYS A 29 9.69 -2.13 1.20
N SER A 30 8.39 -2.40 1.09
CA SER A 30 7.84 -3.06 -0.10
C SER A 30 7.84 -2.17 -1.34
N GLU A 31 7.88 -0.85 -1.18
CA GLU A 31 7.95 0.08 -2.30
C GLU A 31 9.20 -0.09 -3.15
N ASP A 32 10.27 -0.68 -2.59
CA ASP A 32 11.53 -0.93 -3.30
C ASP A 32 11.41 -1.94 -4.44
N VAL A 33 10.38 -2.82 -4.41
CA VAL A 33 10.18 -3.81 -5.48
C VAL A 33 9.38 -3.28 -6.67
N PHE A 34 8.76 -2.12 -6.54
CA PHE A 34 8.03 -1.51 -7.65
C PHE A 34 8.98 -0.89 -8.67
N TYR A 35 8.49 -0.75 -9.91
CA TYR A 35 9.19 0.04 -10.92
C TYR A 35 9.44 1.45 -10.43
N GLU A 36 10.48 2.09 -10.99
CA GLU A 36 10.80 3.47 -10.65
C GLU A 36 9.73 4.44 -11.18
N LYS A 37 9.65 5.62 -10.57
CA LYS A 37 8.66 6.66 -10.84
C LYS A 37 8.44 6.92 -12.33
N ASP A 38 9.53 7.06 -13.12
CA ASP A 38 9.44 7.39 -14.54
C ASP A 38 8.82 6.26 -15.35
N GLU A 39 9.10 5.01 -14.99
CA GLU A 39 8.53 3.83 -15.64
C GLU A 39 7.07 3.67 -15.27
N LEU A 40 6.72 3.80 -14.00
CA LEU A 40 5.33 3.84 -13.55
C LEU A 40 4.53 4.92 -14.27
N ASN A 41 5.11 6.12 -14.45
CA ASN A 41 4.45 7.19 -15.17
C ASN A 41 4.20 6.86 -16.64
N LYS A 42 5.17 6.25 -17.33
CA LYS A 42 4.97 5.77 -18.72
C LYS A 42 3.83 4.77 -18.82
N MET A 43 3.75 3.81 -17.89
CA MET A 43 2.71 2.80 -17.85
C MET A 43 1.32 3.41 -17.59
N MET A 44 1.25 4.43 -16.75
CA MET A 44 -0.01 5.04 -16.32
C MET A 44 -0.52 6.16 -17.22
N THR A 45 0.36 6.83 -17.98
CA THR A 45 0.02 7.95 -18.86
C THR A 45 -1.18 7.67 -19.78
N PRO A 46 -1.32 6.50 -20.43
CA PRO A 46 -2.47 6.21 -21.29
C PRO A 46 -3.83 6.29 -20.57
N PHE A 47 -3.84 6.06 -19.25
CA PHE A 47 -5.05 6.05 -18.43
C PHE A 47 -5.36 7.43 -17.84
N LEU A 48 -4.36 8.31 -17.78
CA LEU A 48 -4.48 9.61 -17.12
C LEU A 48 -4.87 10.74 -18.07
N THR A 49 -5.16 10.56 -19.30
CA THR A 49 -5.56 11.56 -20.28
C THR A 49 -5.15 13.02 -19.94
N GLU A 50 -5.20 13.97 -20.83
CA GLU A 50 -4.87 15.39 -20.57
C GLU A 50 -5.90 16.11 -19.67
N GLY A 51 -7.12 15.58 -19.61
CA GLY A 51 -8.19 16.16 -18.82
C GLY A 51 -7.92 16.20 -17.31
N ARG A 52 -8.29 17.29 -16.65
CA ARG A 52 -8.03 17.51 -15.21
C ARG A 52 -8.68 16.45 -14.31
N VAL A 53 -9.86 15.95 -14.67
CA VAL A 53 -10.66 15.02 -13.86
C VAL A 53 -10.98 13.70 -14.56
N ARG A 54 -10.96 13.66 -15.88
CA ARG A 54 -11.31 12.46 -16.65
C ARG A 54 -10.09 11.59 -16.88
N GLY A 55 -10.27 10.28 -16.75
CA GLY A 55 -9.28 9.26 -17.04
C GLY A 55 -9.94 8.00 -17.59
N VAL A 56 -9.16 6.99 -17.82
CA VAL A 56 -9.59 5.65 -18.24
C VAL A 56 -9.30 4.68 -17.10
N MET A 57 -10.25 3.80 -16.77
CA MET A 57 -10.08 2.81 -15.72
C MET A 57 -8.94 1.85 -16.05
N TYR A 58 -8.02 1.69 -15.13
CA TYR A 58 -6.99 0.68 -15.19
C TYR A 58 -7.54 -0.65 -14.65
N TYR A 59 -7.52 -1.68 -15.48
CA TYR A 59 -8.03 -3.00 -15.12
C TYR A 59 -6.94 -4.00 -14.75
N GLY A 60 -5.69 -3.59 -14.73
CA GLY A 60 -4.56 -4.40 -14.30
C GLY A 60 -4.57 -4.70 -12.81
N LYS A 61 -3.47 -5.27 -12.34
CA LYS A 61 -3.23 -5.66 -10.95
C LYS A 61 -2.01 -4.93 -10.40
N MET A 62 -1.78 -5.07 -9.10
CA MET A 62 -0.63 -4.47 -8.44
C MET A 62 0.69 -5.09 -8.89
N ASP A 63 0.70 -6.38 -9.16
CA ASP A 63 1.86 -7.11 -9.68
C ASP A 63 2.33 -6.61 -11.06
N ASP A 64 1.45 -6.05 -11.88
CA ASP A 64 1.86 -5.40 -13.15
C ASP A 64 2.84 -4.21 -12.91
N LEU A 65 2.86 -3.66 -11.71
CA LEU A 65 3.69 -2.52 -11.33
C LEU A 65 4.96 -2.91 -10.57
N ILE A 66 5.19 -4.20 -10.37
CA ILE A 66 6.31 -4.76 -9.63
C ILE A 66 7.38 -5.23 -10.60
N ASP A 67 8.65 -4.95 -10.28
CA ASP A 67 9.81 -5.47 -10.98
C ASP A 67 10.12 -6.89 -10.47
N ASP A 68 9.93 -7.90 -11.30
CA ASP A 68 10.11 -9.31 -10.96
C ASP A 68 11.52 -9.64 -10.44
N ILE A 69 12.56 -8.96 -10.95
CA ILE A 69 13.95 -9.17 -10.52
C ILE A 69 14.14 -8.65 -9.11
N LYS A 70 13.67 -7.43 -8.84
CA LYS A 70 13.69 -6.85 -7.49
C LYS A 70 12.86 -7.71 -6.54
N LEU A 71 11.65 -8.11 -6.95
CA LEU A 71 10.78 -8.95 -6.12
C LEU A 71 11.49 -10.22 -5.68
N ALA A 72 12.11 -10.97 -6.61
CA ALA A 72 12.84 -12.21 -6.29
C ALA A 72 13.99 -11.96 -5.30
N GLN A 73 14.72 -10.85 -5.44
CA GLN A 73 15.79 -10.46 -4.52
C GLN A 73 15.25 -10.20 -3.11
N TYR A 74 14.16 -9.42 -2.99
CA TYR A 74 13.57 -9.06 -1.70
C TYR A 74 12.87 -10.26 -1.03
N GLN A 75 12.29 -11.17 -1.80
CA GLN A 75 11.77 -12.46 -1.28
C GLN A 75 12.88 -13.30 -0.65
N SER A 76 14.04 -13.35 -1.29
CA SER A 76 15.23 -14.01 -0.72
C SER A 76 15.69 -13.35 0.57
N LEU A 77 15.72 -12.01 0.61
CA LEU A 77 16.08 -11.25 1.82
C LEU A 77 15.07 -11.47 2.96
N ALA A 78 13.78 -11.53 2.68
CA ALA A 78 12.74 -11.77 3.68
C ALA A 78 12.81 -13.15 4.34
N SER A 79 13.48 -14.11 3.69
CA SER A 79 13.67 -15.48 4.21
C SER A 79 14.82 -15.60 5.20
N HIS A 80 15.50 -14.50 5.57
CA HIS A 80 16.62 -14.51 6.52
C HIS A 80 16.16 -14.87 7.94
N LYS A 81 17.08 -15.44 8.71
CA LYS A 81 16.85 -15.72 10.13
C LYS A 81 16.78 -14.41 10.93
N GLY A 82 15.87 -14.35 11.88
CA GLY A 82 15.66 -13.20 12.74
C GLY A 82 14.25 -12.65 12.64
N ARG A 83 14.04 -11.53 13.32
CA ARG A 83 12.75 -10.80 13.31
C ARG A 83 12.72 -9.87 12.11
N VAL A 84 12.13 -10.33 11.00
CA VAL A 84 12.00 -9.54 9.78
C VAL A 84 10.65 -8.82 9.78
N LEU A 85 10.66 -7.52 9.47
CA LEU A 85 9.48 -6.72 9.20
C LEU A 85 9.45 -6.38 7.70
N VAL A 86 8.42 -6.84 7.00
CA VAL A 86 8.11 -6.40 5.64
C VAL A 86 6.96 -5.40 5.72
N TYR A 87 7.15 -4.18 5.25
CA TYR A 87 6.19 -3.09 5.44
C TYR A 87 5.96 -2.29 4.17
N GLY A 88 4.71 -1.93 3.91
CA GLY A 88 4.31 -0.98 2.87
C GLY A 88 3.27 -1.55 1.92
N VAL A 89 3.00 -0.84 0.84
CA VAL A 89 2.02 -1.24 -0.18
C VAL A 89 2.49 -2.52 -0.87
N GLY A 90 1.64 -3.56 -0.92
CA GLY A 90 1.99 -4.83 -1.56
C GLY A 90 3.05 -5.66 -0.81
N ALA A 91 3.25 -5.44 0.49
CA ALA A 91 4.22 -6.16 1.29
C ALA A 91 4.05 -7.69 1.23
N SER A 92 2.82 -8.17 1.10
CA SER A 92 2.50 -9.60 1.01
C SER A 92 2.99 -10.28 -0.28
N TYR A 93 3.34 -9.53 -1.34
CA TYR A 93 4.04 -10.07 -2.51
C TYR A 93 5.47 -10.52 -2.17
N ILE A 94 6.13 -9.80 -1.26
CA ILE A 94 7.50 -10.14 -0.83
C ILE A 94 7.45 -11.35 0.12
N HIS A 95 6.63 -11.29 1.14
CA HIS A 95 6.48 -12.38 2.10
C HIS A 95 5.11 -12.32 2.78
N LYS A 96 4.42 -13.46 2.89
CA LYS A 96 3.11 -13.52 3.55
C LYS A 96 3.19 -13.34 5.07
N GLY A 97 4.38 -13.54 5.66
CA GLY A 97 4.61 -13.46 7.09
C GLY A 97 4.11 -14.69 7.86
N ASP A 98 4.53 -14.80 9.12
CA ASP A 98 3.89 -15.67 10.12
C ASP A 98 2.63 -14.98 10.67
N THR A 99 2.58 -13.66 10.51
CA THR A 99 1.45 -12.80 10.83
C THR A 99 1.32 -11.74 9.75
N LEU A 100 0.12 -11.59 9.20
CA LEU A 100 -0.23 -10.58 8.23
C LEU A 100 -1.15 -9.53 8.85
N ILE A 101 -0.67 -8.30 8.96
CA ILE A 101 -1.46 -7.13 9.32
C ILE A 101 -1.78 -6.38 8.01
N TYR A 102 -3.05 -6.05 7.80
CA TYR A 102 -3.45 -5.14 6.74
C TYR A 102 -3.82 -3.78 7.32
N CYS A 103 -3.11 -2.74 6.90
CA CYS A 103 -3.38 -1.36 7.28
C CYS A 103 -4.26 -0.70 6.23
N ASP A 104 -5.51 -0.42 6.58
CA ASP A 104 -6.49 0.19 5.68
C ASP A 104 -6.60 1.70 5.89
N LEU A 105 -6.96 2.38 4.80
CA LEU A 105 -7.18 3.82 4.78
C LEU A 105 -8.31 4.14 3.81
N ALA A 106 -9.31 4.88 4.28
CA ALA A 106 -10.46 5.24 3.45
C ALA A 106 -10.08 6.28 2.39
N CYS A 107 -10.64 6.14 1.18
CA CYS A 107 -10.42 7.08 0.07
C CYS A 107 -10.74 8.54 0.43
N TRP A 108 -11.69 8.77 1.34
CA TRP A 108 -11.99 10.11 1.85
C TRP A 108 -10.82 10.70 2.63
N GLU A 109 -10.24 9.92 3.53
CA GLU A 109 -9.08 10.36 4.32
C GLU A 109 -7.86 10.62 3.44
N ILE A 110 -7.63 9.77 2.42
CA ILE A 110 -6.57 9.99 1.42
C ILE A 110 -6.74 11.35 0.73
N GLN A 111 -7.97 11.71 0.35
CA GLN A 111 -8.25 13.01 -0.26
C GLN A 111 -7.96 14.18 0.69
N LEU A 112 -8.21 14.01 2.00
CA LEU A 112 -7.84 15.02 3.00
C LEU A 112 -6.32 15.14 3.14
N ARG A 113 -5.59 14.02 3.12
CA ARG A 113 -4.11 14.00 3.15
C ARG A 113 -3.52 14.63 1.88
N TYR A 114 -4.09 14.40 0.70
CA TYR A 114 -3.68 15.10 -0.52
C TYR A 114 -3.81 16.62 -0.41
N ARG A 115 -4.85 17.13 0.27
CA ARG A 115 -5.00 18.57 0.53
C ARG A 115 -3.96 19.12 1.50
N LYS A 116 -3.38 18.27 2.33
CA LYS A 116 -2.25 18.60 3.23
C LYS A 116 -0.87 18.43 2.56
N GLY A 117 -0.81 18.08 1.27
CA GLY A 117 0.44 17.94 0.51
C GLY A 117 0.92 16.51 0.31
N MET A 118 0.25 15.47 0.83
CA MET A 118 0.68 14.08 0.59
C MET A 118 0.77 13.79 -0.91
N PRO A 119 1.89 13.24 -1.43
CA PRO A 119 2.00 12.83 -2.83
C PRO A 119 1.19 11.55 -3.12
N ASN A 120 1.00 11.24 -4.41
CA ASN A 120 0.55 9.93 -4.84
C ASN A 120 1.63 8.87 -4.60
N PHE A 121 1.24 7.61 -4.65
CA PHE A 121 2.14 6.48 -4.44
C PHE A 121 3.34 6.53 -5.41
N LYS A 122 4.56 6.49 -4.86
CA LYS A 122 5.84 6.63 -5.60
C LYS A 122 5.91 7.84 -6.53
N GLN A 123 5.33 8.97 -6.12
CA GLN A 123 5.40 10.24 -6.84
C GLN A 123 5.98 11.34 -5.94
N ASP A 124 6.49 12.42 -6.55
CA ASP A 124 6.95 13.65 -5.90
C ASP A 124 6.04 14.80 -6.35
N ASN A 125 4.74 14.59 -6.22
CA ASN A 125 3.73 15.53 -6.72
C ASN A 125 2.95 16.22 -5.60
N ASP A 126 3.65 16.60 -4.54
CA ASP A 126 3.09 17.25 -3.34
C ASP A 126 2.26 18.48 -3.72
N ASP A 127 2.79 19.33 -4.60
CA ASP A 127 2.18 20.58 -5.03
C ASP A 127 1.26 20.46 -6.27
N GLU A 128 1.03 19.23 -6.77
CA GLU A 128 0.16 19.05 -7.93
C GLU A 128 -1.30 19.37 -7.60
N ASP A 129 -2.04 19.80 -8.62
CA ASP A 129 -3.49 20.01 -8.55
C ASP A 129 -4.18 18.79 -7.91
N ILE A 130 -4.90 19.04 -6.83
CA ILE A 130 -5.57 18.01 -6.03
C ILE A 130 -6.49 17.10 -6.87
N LEU A 131 -7.16 17.65 -7.89
CA LEU A 131 -8.03 16.86 -8.75
C LEU A 131 -7.26 15.92 -9.68
N LYS A 132 -6.02 16.27 -10.03
CA LYS A 132 -5.13 15.38 -10.77
C LYS A 132 -4.61 14.24 -9.88
N LYS A 133 -4.25 14.54 -8.62
CA LYS A 133 -3.90 13.52 -7.62
C LYS A 133 -5.04 12.53 -7.41
N ILE A 134 -6.26 13.04 -7.17
CA ILE A 134 -7.47 12.23 -7.00
C ILE A 134 -7.77 11.41 -8.26
N LYS A 135 -7.62 12.02 -9.45
CA LYS A 135 -7.81 11.31 -10.72
C LYS A 135 -6.89 10.09 -10.83
N ARG A 136 -5.59 10.25 -10.56
CA ARG A 136 -4.62 9.16 -10.59
C ARG A 136 -5.03 8.03 -9.64
N SER A 137 -5.37 8.37 -8.42
CA SER A 137 -5.81 7.37 -7.44
C SER A 137 -7.12 6.69 -7.85
N PHE A 138 -8.13 7.45 -8.26
CA PHE A 138 -9.44 6.91 -8.62
C PHE A 138 -9.39 5.96 -9.83
N PHE A 139 -8.65 6.32 -10.88
CA PHE A 139 -8.61 5.52 -12.10
C PHE A 139 -7.59 4.38 -12.05
N ILE A 140 -6.56 4.47 -11.18
CA ILE A 140 -5.45 3.52 -11.16
C ILE A 140 -5.21 2.98 -9.75
N GLU A 141 -4.66 3.81 -8.83
CA GLU A 141 -4.07 3.34 -7.57
C GLU A 141 -5.08 2.64 -6.67
N TRP A 142 -6.27 3.24 -6.47
CA TRP A 142 -7.31 2.60 -5.66
C TRP A 142 -7.86 1.33 -6.30
N ARG A 143 -7.91 1.26 -7.65
CA ARG A 143 -8.37 0.05 -8.35
C ARG A 143 -7.49 -1.14 -8.07
N ILE A 144 -6.17 -0.95 -8.19
CA ILE A 144 -5.21 -2.03 -7.94
C ILE A 144 -5.12 -2.36 -6.45
N ALA A 145 -5.17 -1.34 -5.57
CA ALA A 145 -5.14 -1.55 -4.12
C ALA A 145 -6.38 -2.30 -3.61
N ASP A 146 -7.57 -1.96 -4.10
CA ASP A 146 -8.81 -2.65 -3.73
C ASP A 146 -8.80 -4.12 -4.21
N LYS A 147 -8.31 -4.39 -5.43
CA LYS A 147 -8.14 -5.76 -5.91
C LYS A 147 -7.17 -6.54 -5.03
N HIS A 148 -6.01 -5.97 -4.76
CA HIS A 148 -5.00 -6.58 -3.90
C HIS A 148 -5.55 -6.89 -2.51
N LYS A 149 -6.24 -5.93 -1.88
CA LYS A 149 -6.91 -6.14 -0.59
C LYS A 149 -7.88 -7.31 -0.64
N MET A 150 -8.67 -7.43 -1.70
CA MET A 150 -9.60 -8.56 -1.86
C MET A 150 -8.88 -9.89 -2.05
N ASP A 151 -7.77 -9.91 -2.80
CA ASP A 151 -6.99 -11.13 -3.05
C ASP A 151 -6.37 -11.69 -1.76
N ILE A 152 -5.97 -10.82 -0.81
CA ILE A 152 -5.37 -11.24 0.47
C ILE A 152 -6.37 -11.33 1.63
N PHE A 153 -7.63 -10.93 1.45
CA PHE A 153 -8.62 -10.70 2.49
C PHE A 153 -8.80 -11.89 3.44
N GLU A 154 -8.88 -13.10 2.90
CA GLU A 154 -9.04 -14.32 3.70
C GLU A 154 -7.82 -14.68 4.55
N ASN A 155 -6.64 -14.13 4.20
CA ASN A 155 -5.37 -14.41 4.87
C ASN A 155 -4.98 -13.34 5.91
N ILE A 156 -5.77 -12.26 6.04
CA ILE A 156 -5.50 -11.20 7.01
C ILE A 156 -5.69 -11.72 8.43
N ASP A 157 -4.64 -11.68 9.25
CA ASP A 157 -4.71 -12.02 10.67
C ASP A 157 -5.24 -10.85 11.50
N TYR A 158 -4.79 -9.63 11.18
CA TYR A 158 -5.23 -8.40 11.84
C TYR A 158 -5.50 -7.32 10.81
N PHE A 159 -6.60 -6.62 11.00
CA PHE A 159 -6.99 -5.46 10.21
C PHE A 159 -6.82 -4.20 11.06
N LEU A 160 -6.00 -3.28 10.59
CA LEU A 160 -5.70 -2.01 11.26
C LEU A 160 -6.34 -0.86 10.48
N ASP A 161 -7.27 -0.17 11.11
CA ASP A 161 -7.87 1.07 10.62
C ASP A 161 -6.97 2.25 11.00
N SER A 162 -6.39 2.92 9.99
CA SER A 162 -5.50 4.08 10.14
C SER A 162 -6.16 5.40 9.77
N ASN A 163 -7.49 5.45 9.70
CA ASN A 163 -8.22 6.67 9.33
C ASN A 163 -8.04 7.82 10.32
N GLN A 164 -7.90 7.52 11.58
CA GLN A 164 -7.70 8.52 12.60
C GLN A 164 -6.21 8.64 12.95
N GLU A 165 -5.61 9.75 12.56
CA GLU A 165 -4.21 10.10 12.88
C GLU A 165 -3.97 10.01 14.41
N GLY A 166 -2.88 9.37 14.82
CA GLY A 166 -2.52 9.16 16.24
C GLY A 166 -3.41 8.18 17.03
N ASN A 167 -4.42 7.57 16.41
CA ASN A 167 -5.33 6.65 17.10
C ASN A 167 -5.77 5.47 16.22
N PRO A 168 -4.84 4.63 15.74
CA PRO A 168 -5.17 3.47 14.94
C PRO A 168 -5.98 2.45 15.75
N LYS A 169 -6.90 1.78 15.07
CA LYS A 169 -7.73 0.72 15.67
C LYS A 169 -7.45 -0.60 14.99
N ILE A 170 -7.35 -1.66 15.79
CA ILE A 170 -7.03 -2.99 15.28
C ILE A 170 -8.11 -3.99 15.68
N VAL A 171 -8.48 -4.88 14.76
CA VAL A 171 -9.35 -6.02 15.00
C VAL A 171 -8.71 -7.27 14.40
N THR A 172 -9.11 -8.45 14.90
CA THR A 172 -8.68 -9.70 14.26
C THR A 172 -9.37 -9.87 12.91
N GLY A 173 -8.69 -10.52 11.95
CA GLY A 173 -9.28 -10.85 10.66
C GLY A 173 -10.55 -11.70 10.78
N ASN A 174 -10.62 -12.59 11.77
CA ASN A 174 -11.82 -13.37 12.03
C ASN A 174 -13.01 -12.49 12.47
N ALA A 175 -12.78 -11.50 13.33
CA ALA A 175 -13.82 -10.55 13.74
C ALA A 175 -14.30 -9.72 12.55
N LEU A 176 -13.37 -9.22 11.72
CA LEU A 176 -13.70 -8.49 10.51
C LEU A 176 -14.58 -9.32 9.56
N ARG A 177 -14.12 -10.53 9.20
CA ARG A 177 -14.88 -11.43 8.31
C ARG A 177 -16.25 -11.82 8.86
N SER A 178 -16.37 -11.96 10.18
CA SER A 178 -17.66 -12.26 10.83
C SER A 178 -18.62 -11.08 10.78
N ALA A 179 -18.12 -9.86 10.85
CA ALA A 179 -18.94 -8.65 10.79
C ALA A 179 -19.47 -8.34 9.38
N LEU A 180 -18.87 -8.92 8.33
CA LEU A 180 -19.22 -8.71 6.93
C LEU A 180 -20.13 -9.81 6.34
N LYS A 181 -20.47 -10.82 7.13
CA LYS A 181 -21.44 -11.89 6.80
C LYS A 181 -22.85 -11.46 7.18
#